data_2d967c1a5811efe60b571f7eb26057c0
#
_entry.id   2d967c1a5811efe60b571f7eb26057c0
#
_cell.length_a   1.000
_cell.length_b   1.000
_cell.length_c   1.000
_cell.angle_alpha   90.00
_cell.angle_beta   90.00
_cell.angle_gamma   90.00
#
_symmetry.space_group_name_H-M   'P 1'
#
loop_
_entity.id
_entity.type
_entity.pdbx_description
1 polymer ?
#
loop_
_entity_poly.entity_id
_entity_poly.type
_entity_poly.pdbx_seq_one_letter_code
_entity_poly.pdbx_strand_id
1 'polypeptide(L)'
;PAHEPDRNVPPLEPWPDPVGGFKVRAYSLDVPQEEGRFGRIFRSTNFMINFVYPRQGPRDRTQLSPHKHDDFQQCSLCLAGTYVHHLRWPWETDANLWRDDDHVTIGAPSIAIIPAGALHTSEAVGEGTNQLVDVFCPPRRDFSRQTG
;
A
#
# COMPACT_ATOMS: atom_id res chain seq x y z
N PRO A 1 24.01 18.13 -8.61
CA PRO A 1 22.79 18.31 -9.37
C PRO A 1 21.62 18.25 -8.40
N ALA A 2 20.78 19.32 -8.39
CA ALA A 2 19.54 19.27 -7.66
C ALA A 2 18.68 18.14 -8.28
N HIS A 3 18.31 17.15 -7.50
CA HIS A 3 17.33 16.17 -7.95
C HIS A 3 16.03 16.94 -8.21
N GLU A 4 15.55 16.89 -9.44
CA GLU A 4 14.17 17.31 -9.69
C GLU A 4 13.24 16.43 -8.86
N PRO A 5 12.26 17.02 -8.15
CA PRO A 5 11.30 16.22 -7.42
C PRO A 5 10.57 15.26 -8.37
N ASP A 6 10.51 13.99 -8.00
CA ASP A 6 9.69 13.03 -8.75
C ASP A 6 8.22 13.45 -8.64
N ARG A 7 7.60 13.77 -9.79
CA ARG A 7 6.19 14.21 -9.86
C ARG A 7 5.20 13.17 -9.33
N ASN A 8 5.62 11.91 -9.27
CA ASN A 8 4.81 10.82 -8.73
C ASN A 8 4.94 10.68 -7.20
N VAL A 9 5.78 11.49 -6.57
CA VAL A 9 5.96 11.51 -5.12
C VAL A 9 5.32 12.77 -4.56
N PRO A 10 4.15 12.68 -3.90
CA PRO A 10 3.53 13.83 -3.28
C PRO A 10 4.46 14.46 -2.23
N PRO A 11 4.41 15.77 -2.03
CA PRO A 11 5.19 16.44 -0.99
C PRO A 11 4.85 15.89 0.39
N LEU A 12 5.89 15.68 1.22
CA LEU A 12 5.69 15.33 2.61
C LEU A 12 5.02 16.49 3.36
N GLU A 13 3.88 16.22 3.97
CA GLU A 13 3.25 17.15 4.89
C GLU A 13 3.70 16.89 6.33
N PRO A 14 4.11 17.94 7.06
CA PRO A 14 4.43 17.82 8.48
C PRO A 14 3.25 17.20 9.26
N TRP A 15 3.56 16.27 10.12
CA TRP A 15 2.58 15.63 11.00
C TRP A 15 2.99 15.89 12.46
N PRO A 16 2.05 16.02 13.38
CA PRO A 16 2.36 16.20 14.78
C PRO A 16 3.31 15.10 15.30
N ASP A 17 4.16 15.48 16.23
CA ASP A 17 5.06 14.54 16.90
C ASP A 17 4.28 13.36 17.51
N PRO A 18 4.87 12.17 17.55
CA PRO A 18 4.19 11.01 18.11
C PRO A 18 3.88 11.20 19.59
N VAL A 19 2.72 10.73 20.03
CA VAL A 19 2.31 10.77 21.44
C VAL A 19 3.38 10.13 22.32
N GLY A 20 3.84 10.84 23.34
CA GLY A 20 4.92 10.40 24.20
C GLY A 20 6.32 10.48 23.57
N GLY A 21 6.49 11.31 22.52
CA GLY A 21 7.76 11.62 21.88
C GLY A 21 8.30 10.54 20.95
N PHE A 22 9.46 10.81 20.36
CA PHE A 22 10.18 9.88 19.48
C PHE A 22 10.85 8.79 20.32
N LYS A 23 10.47 7.54 20.10
CA LYS A 23 11.03 6.36 20.77
C LYS A 23 10.77 5.12 19.93
N VAL A 24 11.54 4.07 20.17
CA VAL A 24 11.26 2.74 19.62
C VAL A 24 9.95 2.23 20.22
N ARG A 25 9.06 1.75 19.35
CA ARG A 25 7.80 1.10 19.72
C ARG A 25 7.74 -0.27 19.09
N ALA A 26 7.41 -1.27 19.89
CA ALA A 26 7.18 -2.63 19.43
C ALA A 26 5.70 -2.97 19.63
N TYR A 27 5.09 -3.55 18.60
CA TYR A 27 3.71 -4.00 18.63
C TYR A 27 3.66 -5.47 18.27
N SER A 28 2.93 -6.27 19.06
CA SER A 28 2.66 -7.65 18.69
C SER A 28 1.71 -7.69 17.49
N LEU A 29 1.99 -8.57 16.54
CA LEU A 29 1.06 -8.92 15.47
C LEU A 29 0.19 -10.14 15.83
N ASP A 30 0.54 -10.83 16.92
CA ASP A 30 -0.24 -11.93 17.48
C ASP A 30 -1.38 -11.38 18.33
N VAL A 31 -2.39 -10.89 17.64
CA VAL A 31 -3.62 -10.33 18.22
C VAL A 31 -4.80 -10.75 17.33
N PRO A 32 -6.01 -10.88 17.91
CA PRO A 32 -7.20 -11.21 17.15
C PRO A 32 -7.45 -10.22 16.00
N GLN A 33 -7.95 -10.74 14.88
CA GLN A 33 -8.42 -9.89 13.80
C GLN A 33 -9.69 -9.17 14.22
N GLU A 34 -9.79 -7.88 13.89
CA GLU A 34 -10.97 -7.07 14.17
C GLU A 34 -11.96 -7.18 13.02
N GLU A 35 -13.24 -7.39 13.35
CA GLU A 35 -14.33 -7.44 12.37
C GLU A 35 -14.41 -6.11 11.59
N GLY A 36 -14.61 -6.20 10.27
CA GLY A 36 -14.70 -5.05 9.38
C GLY A 36 -13.35 -4.41 9.03
N ARG A 37 -12.23 -4.91 9.58
CA ARG A 37 -10.88 -4.47 9.23
C ARG A 37 -10.18 -5.52 8.35
N PHE A 38 -9.35 -5.04 7.43
CA PHE A 38 -8.57 -5.91 6.54
C PHE A 38 -7.09 -6.02 6.95
N GLY A 39 -6.68 -5.29 8.00
CA GLY A 39 -5.32 -5.28 8.50
C GLY A 39 -5.16 -4.43 9.74
N ARG A 40 -3.92 -4.29 10.20
CA ARG A 40 -3.53 -3.42 11.31
C ARG A 40 -2.69 -2.26 10.81
N ILE A 41 -3.05 -1.07 11.24
CA ILE A 41 -2.44 0.16 10.77
C ILE A 41 -1.52 0.72 11.85
N PHE A 42 -0.28 1.01 11.45
CA PHE A 42 0.73 1.65 12.28
C PHE A 42 1.18 2.93 11.58
N ARG A 43 1.24 4.01 12.33
CA ARG A 43 1.65 5.29 11.82
C ARG A 43 3.01 5.72 12.37
N SER A 44 3.87 6.21 11.48
CA SER A 44 5.06 6.99 11.82
C SER A 44 4.90 8.45 11.36
N THR A 45 5.91 9.28 11.57
CA THR A 45 5.90 10.66 11.07
C THR A 45 5.81 10.73 9.54
N ASN A 46 6.54 9.87 8.85
CA ASN A 46 6.77 9.97 7.40
C ASN A 46 5.96 8.98 6.57
N PHE A 47 5.47 7.91 7.16
CA PHE A 47 4.71 6.88 6.46
C PHE A 47 3.73 6.15 7.38
N MET A 48 2.80 5.47 6.77
CA MET A 48 1.84 4.58 7.42
C MET A 48 2.06 3.17 6.91
N ILE A 49 2.00 2.19 7.81
CA ILE A 49 2.14 0.77 7.49
C ILE A 49 0.80 0.11 7.76
N ASN A 50 0.25 -0.57 6.77
CA ASN A 50 -0.91 -1.44 6.90
C ASN A 50 -0.45 -2.89 6.80
N PHE A 51 -0.44 -3.57 7.93
CA PHE A 51 -0.16 -5.00 7.98
C PHE A 51 -1.45 -5.76 7.67
N VAL A 52 -1.64 -6.09 6.39
CA VAL A 52 -2.83 -6.79 5.91
C VAL A 52 -2.94 -8.15 6.59
N TYR A 53 -4.14 -8.54 7.01
CA TYR A 53 -4.30 -9.87 7.63
C TYR A 53 -3.94 -10.98 6.67
N PRO A 54 -3.18 -12.00 7.11
CA PRO A 54 -2.79 -13.10 6.27
C PRO A 54 -4.01 -13.85 5.73
N ARG A 55 -3.93 -14.24 4.47
CA ARG A 55 -4.99 -14.95 3.77
C ARG A 55 -4.51 -16.36 3.41
N GLN A 56 -5.34 -17.34 3.64
CA GLN A 56 -5.12 -18.70 3.15
C GLN A 56 -5.75 -18.87 1.77
N GLY A 57 -4.96 -19.33 0.82
CA GLY A 57 -5.39 -19.54 -0.56
C GLY A 57 -5.62 -18.27 -1.37
N PRO A 58 -6.04 -18.40 -2.61
CA PRO A 58 -6.24 -17.30 -3.54
C PRO A 58 -7.43 -16.41 -3.14
N ARG A 59 -7.38 -15.16 -3.59
CA ARG A 59 -8.49 -14.21 -3.43
C ARG A 59 -9.61 -14.52 -4.42
N ASP A 60 -10.85 -14.36 -3.98
CA ASP A 60 -12.01 -14.42 -4.86
C ASP A 60 -11.93 -13.30 -5.90
N ARG A 61 -11.79 -13.67 -7.17
CA ARG A 61 -11.66 -12.75 -8.29
C ARG A 61 -12.91 -11.92 -8.55
N THR A 62 -14.06 -12.31 -8.02
CA THR A 62 -15.30 -11.54 -8.12
C THR A 62 -15.40 -10.43 -7.06
N GLN A 63 -14.45 -10.40 -6.11
CA GLN A 63 -14.41 -9.49 -4.97
C GLN A 63 -13.09 -8.70 -4.90
N LEU A 64 -12.49 -8.40 -6.03
CA LEU A 64 -11.34 -7.48 -6.09
C LEU A 64 -11.81 -6.06 -5.79
N SER A 65 -10.90 -5.24 -5.25
CA SER A 65 -11.19 -3.86 -4.84
C SER A 65 -10.26 -2.87 -5.55
N PRO A 66 -10.44 -2.64 -6.87
CA PRO A 66 -9.65 -1.67 -7.59
C PRO A 66 -9.92 -0.26 -7.04
N HIS A 67 -8.84 0.46 -6.75
CA HIS A 67 -8.88 1.81 -6.18
C HIS A 67 -7.62 2.59 -6.58
N LYS A 68 -7.63 3.90 -6.37
CA LYS A 68 -6.47 4.77 -6.58
C LYS A 68 -6.29 5.72 -5.41
N HIS A 69 -5.09 6.25 -5.30
CA HIS A 69 -4.73 7.30 -4.36
C HIS A 69 -4.06 8.44 -5.14
N ASP A 70 -4.43 9.68 -4.88
CA ASP A 70 -3.87 10.83 -5.58
C ASP A 70 -2.84 11.58 -4.71
N ASP A 71 -2.77 11.27 -3.40
CA ASP A 71 -2.04 12.01 -2.38
C ASP A 71 -0.97 11.19 -1.62
N PHE A 72 -0.69 9.96 -2.06
CA PHE A 72 0.43 9.15 -1.54
C PHE A 72 0.83 8.06 -2.52
N GLN A 73 2.08 7.61 -2.40
CA GLN A 73 2.56 6.37 -3.02
C GLN A 73 2.29 5.18 -2.12
N GLN A 74 2.11 4.03 -2.73
CA GLN A 74 2.02 2.75 -2.03
C GLN A 74 3.21 1.87 -2.38
N CYS A 75 3.82 1.28 -1.36
CA CYS A 75 4.75 0.18 -1.50
C CYS A 75 4.09 -1.07 -0.95
N SER A 76 3.81 -2.04 -1.81
CA SER A 76 3.26 -3.33 -1.42
C SER A 76 4.38 -4.34 -1.27
N LEU A 77 4.71 -4.66 -0.01
CA LEU A 77 5.73 -5.64 0.36
C LEU A 77 5.09 -7.02 0.54
N CYS A 78 5.40 -7.96 -0.34
CA CYS A 78 4.98 -9.35 -0.24
C CYS A 78 5.92 -10.14 0.66
N LEU A 79 5.43 -10.59 1.81
CA LEU A 79 6.20 -11.38 2.79
C LEU A 79 6.01 -12.88 2.62
N ALA A 80 4.85 -13.31 2.09
CA ALA A 80 4.55 -14.72 1.82
C ALA A 80 3.56 -14.85 0.67
N GLY A 81 3.63 -15.95 -0.05
CA GLY A 81 2.72 -16.30 -1.14
C GLY A 81 3.07 -15.62 -2.46
N THR A 82 2.06 -15.47 -3.29
CA THR A 82 2.17 -14.92 -4.65
C THR A 82 1.00 -13.99 -4.93
N TYR A 83 1.29 -12.86 -5.55
CA TYR A 83 0.31 -11.86 -5.92
C TYR A 83 0.40 -11.49 -7.39
N VAL A 84 -0.75 -11.15 -7.97
CA VAL A 84 -0.81 -10.39 -9.21
C VAL A 84 -1.14 -8.95 -8.85
N HIS A 85 -0.26 -8.03 -9.17
CA HIS A 85 -0.54 -6.60 -9.08
C HIS A 85 -1.10 -6.12 -10.41
N HIS A 86 -2.33 -5.61 -10.38
CA HIS A 86 -3.02 -5.04 -11.52
C HIS A 86 -2.95 -3.52 -11.41
N LEU A 87 -2.38 -2.85 -12.42
CA LEU A 87 -2.25 -1.40 -12.47
C LEU A 87 -2.81 -0.88 -13.78
N ARG A 88 -3.60 0.19 -13.69
CA ARG A 88 -4.04 0.99 -14.82
C ARG A 88 -3.48 2.41 -14.69
N TRP A 89 -2.76 2.82 -15.71
CA TRP A 89 -2.11 4.12 -15.75
C TRP A 89 -3.10 5.22 -16.12
N PRO A 90 -3.02 6.42 -15.51
CA PRO A 90 -3.88 7.52 -15.88
C PRO A 90 -3.56 8.00 -17.31
N TRP A 91 -4.58 8.34 -18.05
CA TRP A 91 -4.41 9.04 -19.31
C TRP A 91 -4.14 10.52 -19.02
N GLU A 92 -2.98 10.97 -19.49
CA GLU A 92 -2.57 12.36 -19.45
C GLU A 92 -2.91 13.06 -20.78
N THR A 93 -2.72 14.39 -20.84
CA THR A 93 -2.95 15.17 -22.06
C THR A 93 -1.99 14.81 -23.19
N ASP A 94 -0.80 14.33 -22.87
CA ASP A 94 0.18 13.82 -23.83
C ASP A 94 -0.03 12.32 -24.05
N ALA A 95 -0.59 11.94 -25.19
CA ALA A 95 -0.84 10.55 -25.53
C ALA A 95 0.45 9.70 -25.70
N ASN A 96 1.62 10.33 -25.90
CA ASN A 96 2.88 9.60 -25.96
C ASN A 96 3.33 9.05 -24.58
N LEU A 97 2.70 9.51 -23.50
CA LEU A 97 2.94 9.02 -22.14
C LEU A 97 1.97 7.90 -21.72
N TRP A 98 0.97 7.59 -22.55
CA TRP A 98 0.01 6.53 -22.23
C TRP A 98 0.67 5.16 -22.23
N ARG A 99 0.23 4.33 -21.33
CA ARG A 99 0.74 2.97 -21.14
C ARG A 99 -0.44 1.99 -21.07
N ASP A 100 -0.17 0.76 -21.51
CA ASP A 100 -1.10 -0.35 -21.31
C ASP A 100 -1.23 -0.71 -19.82
N ASP A 101 -2.30 -1.39 -19.47
CA ASP A 101 -2.49 -1.94 -18.11
C ASP A 101 -1.38 -2.97 -17.81
N ASP A 102 -0.85 -2.90 -16.60
CA ASP A 102 0.11 -3.90 -16.10
C ASP A 102 -0.61 -4.96 -15.25
N HIS A 103 -0.25 -6.23 -15.47
CA HIS A 103 -0.72 -7.37 -14.68
C HIS A 103 0.48 -8.23 -14.31
N VAL A 104 1.18 -7.87 -13.24
CA VAL A 104 2.49 -8.44 -12.90
C VAL A 104 2.37 -9.43 -11.76
N THR A 105 2.71 -10.70 -12.04
CA THR A 105 2.78 -11.75 -11.02
C THR A 105 4.13 -11.75 -10.34
N ILE A 106 4.15 -11.61 -9.02
CA ILE A 106 5.36 -11.65 -8.20
C ILE A 106 5.14 -12.46 -6.93
N GLY A 107 6.17 -13.24 -6.56
CA GLY A 107 6.17 -14.04 -5.33
C GLY A 107 7.00 -13.40 -4.22
N ALA A 108 6.81 -13.89 -2.99
CA ALA A 108 7.61 -13.46 -1.84
C ALA A 108 9.06 -13.95 -1.92
N PRO A 109 10.06 -13.17 -1.44
CA PRO A 109 9.94 -11.79 -1.01
C PRO A 109 9.98 -10.82 -2.21
N SER A 110 9.11 -9.83 -2.24
CA SER A 110 9.08 -8.85 -3.33
C SER A 110 8.46 -7.52 -2.90
N ILE A 111 8.72 -6.48 -3.68
CA ILE A 111 8.16 -5.14 -3.48
C ILE A 111 7.57 -4.66 -4.81
N ALA A 112 6.33 -4.18 -4.76
CA ALA A 112 5.71 -3.43 -5.84
C ALA A 112 5.55 -1.96 -5.41
N ILE A 113 6.10 -1.04 -6.19
CA ILE A 113 5.92 0.40 -5.97
C ILE A 113 4.80 0.89 -6.88
N ILE A 114 3.77 1.45 -6.28
CA ILE A 114 2.56 1.93 -6.96
C ILE A 114 2.52 3.45 -6.83
N PRO A 115 2.70 4.20 -7.92
CA PRO A 115 2.65 5.66 -7.90
C PRO A 115 1.27 6.19 -7.53
N ALA A 116 1.24 7.41 -7.00
CA ALA A 116 -0.01 8.16 -6.86
C ALA A 116 -0.73 8.27 -8.21
N GLY A 117 -2.06 8.20 -8.21
CA GLY A 117 -2.90 8.32 -9.40
C GLY A 117 -3.12 7.01 -10.19
N ALA A 118 -2.29 5.98 -10.02
CA ALA A 118 -2.50 4.69 -10.69
C ALA A 118 -3.68 3.93 -10.05
N LEU A 119 -4.67 3.55 -10.86
CA LEU A 119 -5.74 2.64 -10.42
C LEU A 119 -5.14 1.25 -10.25
N HIS A 120 -5.31 0.64 -9.09
CA HIS A 120 -4.68 -0.65 -8.81
C HIS A 120 -5.48 -1.55 -7.88
N THR A 121 -5.13 -2.82 -7.91
CA THR A 121 -5.54 -3.81 -6.91
C THR A 121 -4.51 -4.94 -6.87
N SER A 122 -4.40 -5.62 -5.72
CA SER A 122 -3.53 -6.78 -5.55
C SER A 122 -4.37 -8.03 -5.34
N GLU A 123 -4.19 -9.01 -6.21
CA GLU A 123 -4.86 -10.31 -6.18
C GLU A 123 -3.91 -11.36 -5.60
N ALA A 124 -4.21 -11.90 -4.43
CA ALA A 124 -3.51 -13.08 -3.92
C ALA A 124 -3.86 -14.30 -4.79
N VAL A 125 -2.86 -14.98 -5.30
CA VAL A 125 -3.03 -16.17 -6.16
C VAL A 125 -2.31 -17.41 -5.62
N GLY A 126 -1.51 -17.29 -4.57
CA GLY A 126 -0.84 -18.39 -3.91
C GLY A 126 -1.83 -19.32 -3.18
N GLU A 127 -1.64 -20.63 -3.29
CA GLU A 127 -2.49 -21.64 -2.65
C GLU A 127 -2.29 -21.73 -1.12
N GLY A 128 -1.13 -21.30 -0.62
CA GLY A 128 -0.81 -21.30 0.81
C GLY A 128 -1.14 -19.95 1.47
N THR A 129 -0.33 -19.59 2.46
CA THR A 129 -0.45 -18.29 3.12
C THR A 129 0.02 -17.19 2.20
N ASN A 130 -0.81 -16.18 2.01
CA ASN A 130 -0.50 -14.94 1.31
C ASN A 130 -0.47 -13.78 2.32
N GLN A 131 0.65 -13.05 2.40
CA GLN A 131 0.85 -11.96 3.35
C GLN A 131 1.43 -10.74 2.65
N LEU A 132 0.69 -9.64 2.71
CA LEU A 132 1.07 -8.35 2.16
C LEU A 132 1.19 -7.31 3.27
N VAL A 133 2.13 -6.40 3.12
CA VAL A 133 2.26 -5.20 3.95
C VAL A 133 2.26 -4.00 3.01
N ASP A 134 1.29 -3.12 3.16
CA ASP A 134 1.25 -1.88 2.40
C ASP A 134 1.88 -0.74 3.22
N VAL A 135 2.80 -0.03 2.61
CA VAL A 135 3.42 1.17 3.15
C VAL A 135 3.00 2.36 2.32
N PHE A 136 2.42 3.35 2.97
CA PHE A 136 1.94 4.58 2.32
C PHE A 136 2.86 5.74 2.67
N CYS A 137 3.33 6.46 1.67
CA CYS A 137 4.18 7.64 1.84
C CYS A 137 3.68 8.79 0.93
N PRO A 138 3.30 9.93 1.51
CA PRO A 138 3.11 10.22 2.94
C PRO A 138 1.98 9.39 3.58
N PRO A 139 1.81 9.44 4.91
CA PRO A 139 0.74 8.71 5.59
C PRO A 139 -0.64 9.13 5.12
N ARG A 140 -1.55 8.16 5.00
CA ARG A 140 -2.94 8.39 4.62
C ARG A 140 -3.64 9.31 5.62
N ARG A 141 -4.20 10.41 5.14
CA ARG A 141 -4.90 11.40 5.97
C ARG A 141 -6.24 10.88 6.48
N ASP A 142 -6.97 10.14 5.65
CA ASP A 142 -8.26 9.56 5.99
C ASP A 142 -8.15 8.61 7.19
N PHE A 143 -7.14 7.73 7.21
CA PHE A 143 -6.89 6.83 8.34
C PHE A 143 -6.30 7.56 9.55
N SER A 144 -5.49 8.58 9.33
CA SER A 144 -4.87 9.36 10.41
C SER A 144 -5.88 10.17 11.23
N ARG A 145 -7.05 10.45 10.67
CA ARG A 145 -8.13 11.22 11.33
C ARG A 145 -9.13 10.34 12.06
N GLN A 146 -9.03 9.02 11.91
CA GLN A 146 -9.90 8.11 12.64
C GLN A 146 -9.47 8.07 14.11
N THR A 147 -10.43 8.16 15.00
CA THR A 147 -10.22 7.90 16.43
C THR A 147 -9.97 6.40 16.60
N GLY A 148 -8.77 6.05 17.08
CA GLY A 148 -8.34 4.68 17.39
C GLY A 148 -8.77 4.24 18.76
#